data_a05a1d712fa591a78cd3a1455b953c08
#
_entry.id   a05a1d712fa591a78cd3a1455b953c08
#
_cell.length_a   1.000
_cell.length_b   1.000
_cell.length_c   1.000
_cell.angle_alpha   90.00
_cell.angle_beta   90.00
_cell.angle_gamma   90.00
#
_symmetry.space_group_name_H-M   'P 1'
#
loop_
_entity.id
_entity.type
_entity.pdbx_description
1 polymer ?
#
loop_
_entity_poly.entity_id
_entity_poly.type
_entity_poly.pdbx_seq_one_letter_code
_entity_poly.pdbx_strand_id
1 'polypeptide(L)'
;MSAIGVIGGTGVYDPSIFENIHEESLMTPFGEIDYVQGTYHGKTVIFVARHGKDHTIPPHKINYRANIWGLKKLGVTFIISTTAVGSLNENFKPGHFVLTDQFLDFTKNRITTFYEGGDRPVAHLDVTNPYCPELRDILQKVGTEQGLTIHNGGTYVCTEGPRFETPAEIKMFHMLGGDTVGMTNVPEVNLANEAEMAYSTISMITNYAAGISEAALTHGEVVEMMGEMAAQLKSLILGAIDAIDVDARYDAHDRMHEYGGFKL
;
A
#
# COMPACT_ATOMS: atom_id res chain seq x y z
N MET A 1 19.45 -11.56 3.37
CA MET A 1 18.24 -12.22 3.92
C MET A 1 17.05 -11.44 3.39
N SER A 2 16.01 -12.13 2.93
CA SER A 2 14.78 -11.48 2.48
C SER A 2 14.02 -10.92 3.69
N ALA A 3 13.44 -9.73 3.55
CA ALA A 3 12.64 -9.07 4.58
C ALA A 3 11.24 -8.75 4.06
N ILE A 4 10.30 -8.55 4.98
CA ILE A 4 8.94 -8.14 4.67
C ILE A 4 8.80 -6.66 5.03
N GLY A 5 8.38 -5.84 4.07
CA GLY A 5 8.05 -4.44 4.27
C GLY A 5 6.57 -4.27 4.65
N VAL A 6 6.30 -3.42 5.62
CA VAL A 6 4.96 -2.94 5.93
C VAL A 6 4.95 -1.43 5.74
N ILE A 7 4.12 -0.95 4.81
CA ILE A 7 3.93 0.49 4.61
C ILE A 7 2.57 0.85 5.21
N GLY A 8 2.60 1.55 6.35
CA GLY A 8 1.41 1.91 7.11
C GLY A 8 1.05 3.38 7.04
N GLY A 9 -0.25 3.65 7.03
CA GLY A 9 -0.82 4.96 7.34
C GLY A 9 -1.15 5.09 8.83
N THR A 10 -1.98 6.07 9.17
CA THR A 10 -2.46 6.32 10.54
C THR A 10 -3.08 5.06 11.16
N GLY A 11 -2.75 4.79 12.41
CA GLY A 11 -3.35 3.68 13.18
C GLY A 11 -2.72 2.29 12.98
N VAL A 12 -1.76 2.15 12.08
CA VAL A 12 -1.05 0.86 11.83
C VAL A 12 0.26 0.77 12.63
N TYR A 13 0.74 1.91 13.14
CA TYR A 13 2.01 2.02 13.83
C TYR A 13 1.91 1.53 15.28
N ASP A 14 2.20 0.27 15.50
CA ASP A 14 2.48 -0.27 16.84
C ASP A 14 3.70 -1.19 16.76
N PRO A 15 4.91 -0.61 16.85
CA PRO A 15 6.14 -1.39 16.76
C PRO A 15 6.31 -2.35 17.96
N SER A 16 5.58 -2.18 19.05
CA SER A 16 5.71 -3.02 20.26
C SER A 16 5.37 -4.50 20.02
N ILE A 17 4.78 -4.83 18.87
CA ILE A 17 4.47 -6.20 18.46
C ILE A 17 5.67 -6.97 17.92
N PHE A 18 6.75 -6.26 17.56
CA PHE A 18 7.96 -6.87 17.03
C PHE A 18 9.01 -7.05 18.13
N GLU A 19 9.85 -8.06 17.98
CA GLU A 19 11.04 -8.27 18.79
C GLU A 19 12.22 -7.50 18.18
N ASN A 20 13.26 -7.20 19.00
CA ASN A 20 14.50 -6.58 18.54
C ASN A 20 14.28 -5.29 17.73
N ILE A 21 13.46 -4.40 18.26
CA ILE A 21 13.05 -3.17 17.57
C ILE A 21 14.21 -2.17 17.52
N HIS A 22 14.45 -1.65 16.32
CA HIS A 22 15.39 -0.55 16.07
C HIS A 22 14.72 0.50 15.19
N GLU A 23 14.74 1.76 15.64
CA GLU A 23 14.36 2.92 14.83
C GLU A 23 15.62 3.47 14.18
N GLU A 24 15.62 3.59 12.87
CA GLU A 24 16.76 4.01 12.08
C GLU A 24 16.35 4.91 10.93
N SER A 25 17.31 5.61 10.35
CA SER A 25 17.15 6.38 9.12
C SER A 25 18.11 5.87 8.05
N LEU A 26 17.70 5.92 6.81
CA LEU A 26 18.51 5.56 5.66
C LEU A 26 18.52 6.67 4.62
N MET A 27 19.71 7.15 4.27
CA MET A 27 19.87 8.06 3.15
C MET A 27 19.77 7.30 1.81
N THR A 28 18.89 7.75 0.93
CA THR A 28 18.72 7.21 -0.41
C THR A 28 19.10 8.26 -1.46
N PRO A 29 19.27 7.89 -2.74
CA PRO A 29 19.46 8.88 -3.81
C PRO A 29 18.30 9.87 -3.99
N PHE A 30 17.13 9.56 -3.40
CA PHE A 30 15.90 10.34 -3.50
C PHE A 30 15.55 11.10 -2.21
N GLY A 31 16.37 10.98 -1.17
CA GLY A 31 16.18 11.58 0.15
C GLY A 31 16.22 10.56 1.27
N GLU A 32 16.12 11.04 2.49
CA GLU A 32 16.14 10.23 3.71
C GLU A 32 14.78 9.57 3.96
N ILE A 33 14.81 8.35 4.48
CA ILE A 33 13.63 7.65 5.02
C ILE A 33 13.88 7.27 6.47
N ASP A 34 12.84 7.38 7.30
CA ASP A 34 12.80 6.80 8.64
C ASP A 34 12.07 5.46 8.58
N TYR A 35 12.60 4.48 9.26
CA TYR A 35 11.99 3.15 9.32
C TYR A 35 12.17 2.52 10.70
N VAL A 36 11.36 1.53 10.98
CA VAL A 36 11.50 0.65 12.14
C VAL A 36 11.80 -0.74 11.64
N GLN A 37 12.90 -1.31 12.10
CA GLN A 37 13.22 -2.72 11.88
C GLN A 37 12.90 -3.52 13.14
N GLY A 38 12.33 -4.69 12.96
CA GLY A 38 12.11 -5.66 14.02
C GLY A 38 12.07 -7.08 13.50
N THR A 39 11.83 -8.02 14.39
CA THR A 39 11.62 -9.43 14.03
C THR A 39 10.24 -9.90 14.52
N TYR A 40 9.61 -10.76 13.73
CA TYR A 40 8.37 -11.43 14.11
C TYR A 40 8.45 -12.90 13.72
N HIS A 41 8.40 -13.79 14.71
CA HIS A 41 8.58 -15.23 14.56
C HIS A 41 9.79 -15.60 13.67
N GLY A 42 10.92 -14.91 13.91
CA GLY A 42 12.19 -15.12 13.19
C GLY A 42 12.29 -14.47 11.80
N LYS A 43 11.25 -13.79 11.32
CA LYS A 43 11.26 -13.04 10.05
C LYS A 43 11.60 -11.57 10.30
N THR A 44 12.47 -11.01 9.46
CA THR A 44 12.78 -9.58 9.51
C THR A 44 11.63 -8.78 8.91
N VAL A 45 11.16 -7.78 9.64
CA VAL A 45 10.10 -6.86 9.22
C VAL A 45 10.63 -5.42 9.24
N ILE A 46 10.40 -4.71 8.16
CA ILE A 46 10.73 -3.29 8.01
C ILE A 46 9.42 -2.51 7.90
N PHE A 47 9.19 -1.61 8.83
CA PHE A 47 8.01 -0.75 8.85
C PHE A 47 8.36 0.68 8.41
N VAL A 48 7.57 1.24 7.50
CA VAL A 48 7.66 2.65 7.07
C VAL A 48 6.33 3.35 7.31
N ALA A 49 6.36 4.44 8.09
CA ALA A 49 5.23 5.34 8.27
C ALA A 49 5.11 6.27 7.05
N ARG A 50 4.22 5.94 6.10
CA ARG A 50 4.09 6.67 4.81
C ARG A 50 3.90 8.17 4.99
N HIS A 51 3.13 8.59 5.97
CA HIS A 51 2.83 10.00 6.26
C HIS A 51 3.73 10.63 7.33
N GLY A 52 4.85 9.96 7.69
CA GLY A 52 5.66 10.31 8.86
C GLY A 52 5.02 9.84 10.17
N LYS A 53 5.80 9.82 11.25
CA LYS A 53 5.35 9.33 12.58
C LYS A 53 4.12 10.10 13.09
N ASP A 54 4.09 11.41 12.86
CA ASP A 54 3.04 12.32 13.36
C ASP A 54 1.96 12.62 12.30
N HIS A 55 1.91 11.85 11.22
CA HIS A 55 0.97 12.04 10.10
C HIS A 55 1.00 13.46 9.52
N THR A 56 2.18 14.04 9.38
CA THR A 56 2.38 15.43 8.93
C THR A 56 2.62 15.58 7.43
N ILE A 57 2.87 14.47 6.73
CA ILE A 57 3.18 14.48 5.28
C ILE A 57 1.90 14.20 4.49
N PRO A 58 1.36 15.19 3.73
CA PRO A 58 0.18 14.97 2.92
C PRO A 58 0.48 14.05 1.71
N PRO A 59 -0.54 13.37 1.13
CA PRO A 59 -0.35 12.35 0.10
C PRO A 59 0.52 12.76 -1.09
N HIS A 60 0.37 14.00 -1.58
CA HIS A 60 1.10 14.53 -2.74
C HIS A 60 2.54 14.98 -2.41
N LYS A 61 2.96 14.93 -1.13
CA LYS A 61 4.31 15.29 -0.68
C LYS A 61 5.11 14.10 -0.16
N ILE A 62 4.52 12.91 -0.13
CA ILE A 62 5.22 11.69 0.25
C ILE A 62 6.37 11.43 -0.72
N ASN A 63 7.54 11.10 -0.19
CA ASN A 63 8.68 10.71 -1.00
C ASN A 63 8.63 9.21 -1.32
N TYR A 64 7.72 8.85 -2.23
CA TYR A 64 7.49 7.45 -2.61
C TYR A 64 8.74 6.76 -3.13
N ARG A 65 9.59 7.48 -3.92
CA ARG A 65 10.84 6.90 -4.43
C ARG A 65 11.82 6.57 -3.34
N ALA A 66 12.00 7.47 -2.37
CA ALA A 66 12.89 7.19 -1.23
C ALA A 66 12.39 5.99 -0.43
N ASN A 67 11.08 5.93 -0.13
CA ASN A 67 10.48 4.83 0.63
C ASN A 67 10.70 3.47 -0.05
N ILE A 68 10.35 3.35 -1.32
CA ILE A 68 10.44 2.08 -2.07
C ILE A 68 11.90 1.69 -2.32
N TRP A 69 12.76 2.64 -2.70
CA TRP A 69 14.19 2.38 -2.89
C TRP A 69 14.86 1.94 -1.58
N GLY A 70 14.52 2.62 -0.48
CA GLY A 70 15.05 2.29 0.83
C GLY A 70 14.64 0.90 1.29
N LEU A 71 13.37 0.52 1.13
CA LEU A 71 12.89 -0.83 1.41
C LEU A 71 13.66 -1.88 0.58
N LYS A 72 13.86 -1.63 -0.72
CA LYS A 72 14.67 -2.53 -1.56
C LYS A 72 16.11 -2.66 -1.06
N LYS A 73 16.73 -1.54 -0.65
CA LYS A 73 18.09 -1.51 -0.09
C LYS A 73 18.21 -2.29 1.22
N LEU A 74 17.16 -2.29 2.02
CA LEU A 74 17.07 -3.06 3.29
C LEU A 74 16.75 -4.55 3.08
N GLY A 75 16.66 -5.00 1.81
CA GLY A 75 16.44 -6.41 1.48
C GLY A 75 14.98 -6.83 1.48
N VAL A 76 14.04 -5.89 1.46
CA VAL A 76 12.61 -6.19 1.34
C VAL A 76 12.32 -6.80 -0.03
N THR A 77 11.56 -7.90 -0.02
CA THR A 77 11.08 -8.59 -1.22
C THR A 77 9.56 -8.66 -1.30
N PHE A 78 8.88 -8.51 -0.16
CA PHE A 78 7.42 -8.49 -0.05
C PHE A 78 6.97 -7.21 0.64
N ILE A 79 5.96 -6.54 0.11
CA ILE A 79 5.37 -5.34 0.71
C ILE A 79 3.89 -5.57 0.98
N ILE A 80 3.49 -5.42 2.25
CA ILE A 80 2.10 -5.27 2.68
C ILE A 80 1.87 -3.78 2.92
N SER A 81 1.10 -3.16 2.06
CA SER A 81 0.70 -1.75 2.18
C SER A 81 -0.70 -1.64 2.76
N THR A 82 -0.98 -0.57 3.49
CA THR A 82 -2.32 -0.31 4.04
C THR A 82 -2.81 1.07 3.67
N THR A 83 -4.09 1.20 3.36
CA THR A 83 -4.72 2.47 3.02
C THR A 83 -6.12 2.57 3.63
N ALA A 84 -6.52 3.77 4.06
CA ALA A 84 -7.92 4.10 4.33
C ALA A 84 -8.55 4.62 3.03
N VAL A 85 -9.74 4.14 2.68
CA VAL A 85 -10.39 4.46 1.40
C VAL A 85 -11.89 4.72 1.59
N GLY A 86 -12.43 5.56 0.71
CA GLY A 86 -13.87 5.68 0.51
C GLY A 86 -14.37 4.63 -0.47
N SER A 87 -15.54 4.05 -0.20
CA SER A 87 -16.18 3.10 -1.11
C SER A 87 -17.02 3.79 -2.16
N LEU A 88 -16.86 3.37 -3.43
CA LEU A 88 -17.75 3.69 -4.54
C LEU A 88 -18.72 2.53 -4.83
N ASN A 89 -18.51 1.38 -4.21
CA ASN A 89 -19.26 0.14 -4.44
C ASN A 89 -20.13 -0.17 -3.20
N GLU A 90 -21.44 -0.25 -3.38
CA GLU A 90 -22.39 -0.50 -2.28
C GLU A 90 -22.17 -1.85 -1.54
N ASN A 91 -21.50 -2.81 -2.21
CA ASN A 91 -21.13 -4.09 -1.60
C ASN A 91 -19.88 -3.98 -0.71
N PHE A 92 -19.09 -2.95 -0.86
CA PHE A 92 -17.89 -2.68 -0.06
C PHE A 92 -18.24 -1.69 1.04
N LYS A 93 -18.72 -2.21 2.17
CA LYS A 93 -19.26 -1.39 3.28
C LYS A 93 -18.15 -0.91 4.21
N PRO A 94 -18.35 0.22 4.90
CA PRO A 94 -17.47 0.60 6.02
C PRO A 94 -17.28 -0.56 7.00
N GLY A 95 -16.03 -0.76 7.45
CA GLY A 95 -15.62 -1.91 8.26
C GLY A 95 -15.16 -3.14 7.45
N HIS A 96 -15.33 -3.17 6.12
CA HIS A 96 -14.78 -4.22 5.26
C HIS A 96 -13.34 -3.92 4.84
N PHE A 97 -12.61 -4.98 4.47
CA PHE A 97 -11.31 -4.91 3.83
C PHE A 97 -11.41 -5.25 2.34
N VAL A 98 -10.60 -4.59 1.51
CA VAL A 98 -10.46 -4.90 0.09
C VAL A 98 -9.00 -5.13 -0.24
N LEU A 99 -8.67 -6.27 -0.83
CA LEU A 99 -7.39 -6.54 -1.44
C LEU A 99 -7.41 -6.03 -2.87
N THR A 100 -6.87 -4.85 -3.07
CA THR A 100 -6.86 -4.17 -4.36
C THR A 100 -6.15 -5.02 -5.43
N ASP A 101 -6.73 -5.14 -6.63
CA ASP A 101 -6.14 -5.87 -7.75
C ASP A 101 -5.87 -5.00 -8.98
N GLN A 102 -6.54 -3.85 -9.10
CA GLN A 102 -6.35 -2.89 -10.18
C GLN A 102 -6.37 -1.46 -9.66
N PHE A 103 -5.84 -0.52 -10.45
CA PHE A 103 -5.94 0.90 -10.13
C PHE A 103 -6.28 1.76 -11.35
N LEU A 104 -6.84 2.93 -11.07
CA LEU A 104 -6.98 4.05 -11.99
C LEU A 104 -6.19 5.23 -11.43
N ASP A 105 -5.22 5.74 -12.20
CA ASP A 105 -4.36 6.85 -11.78
C ASP A 105 -4.95 8.20 -12.19
N PHE A 106 -5.41 8.96 -11.20
CA PHE A 106 -5.84 10.35 -11.33
C PHE A 106 -4.93 11.32 -10.57
N THR A 107 -3.71 10.89 -10.26
CA THR A 107 -2.67 11.79 -9.73
C THR A 107 -2.18 12.77 -10.80
N LYS A 108 -1.54 13.89 -10.41
CA LYS A 108 -1.21 14.97 -11.36
C LYS A 108 0.27 15.31 -11.41
N ASN A 109 0.91 15.41 -10.25
CA ASN A 109 2.25 15.96 -10.12
C ASN A 109 3.22 15.00 -9.42
N ARG A 110 3.00 13.69 -9.53
CA ARG A 110 3.83 12.69 -8.88
C ARG A 110 4.88 12.14 -9.85
N ILE A 111 6.05 11.84 -9.31
CA ILE A 111 7.08 11.12 -10.07
C ILE A 111 6.75 9.63 -9.93
N THR A 112 6.45 8.97 -11.05
CA THR A 112 5.86 7.63 -11.10
C THR A 112 6.83 6.51 -11.44
N THR A 113 8.13 6.83 -11.63
CA THR A 113 9.14 5.87 -12.09
C THR A 113 10.52 6.17 -11.52
N PHE A 114 11.38 5.15 -11.46
CA PHE A 114 12.82 5.29 -11.25
C PHE A 114 13.60 5.48 -12.56
N TYR A 115 12.95 5.29 -13.72
CA TYR A 115 13.57 5.24 -15.05
C TYR A 115 13.25 6.51 -15.85
N GLU A 116 13.78 7.65 -15.38
CA GLU A 116 13.54 8.99 -15.97
C GLU A 116 14.46 9.30 -17.18
N GLY A 117 15.19 8.33 -17.70
CA GLY A 117 16.22 8.56 -18.73
C GLY A 117 17.61 8.84 -18.13
N GLY A 118 18.57 9.25 -18.96
CA GLY A 118 19.96 9.45 -18.54
C GLY A 118 20.65 8.13 -18.22
N ASP A 119 21.18 8.00 -17.00
CA ASP A 119 21.87 6.79 -16.56
C ASP A 119 20.93 5.59 -16.37
N ARG A 120 19.64 5.83 -16.20
CA ARG A 120 18.59 4.82 -16.18
C ARG A 120 17.74 4.96 -17.43
N PRO A 121 17.76 3.99 -18.37
CA PRO A 121 16.99 4.07 -19.61
C PRO A 121 15.49 4.08 -19.32
N VAL A 122 14.69 4.42 -20.31
CA VAL A 122 13.23 4.30 -20.20
C VAL A 122 12.87 2.81 -20.08
N ALA A 123 12.01 2.46 -19.10
CA ALA A 123 11.48 1.13 -18.91
C ALA A 123 9.97 1.15 -19.11
N HIS A 124 9.45 0.23 -19.92
CA HIS A 124 8.02 0.02 -20.13
C HIS A 124 7.61 -1.24 -19.37
N LEU A 125 7.17 -1.06 -18.13
CA LEU A 125 6.79 -2.16 -17.25
C LEU A 125 5.39 -2.68 -17.59
N ASP A 126 5.24 -4.00 -17.67
CA ASP A 126 3.92 -4.64 -17.71
C ASP A 126 3.27 -4.56 -16.31
N VAL A 127 2.12 -3.90 -16.25
CA VAL A 127 1.29 -3.76 -15.05
C VAL A 127 -0.09 -4.39 -15.24
N THR A 128 -0.19 -5.45 -16.04
CA THR A 128 -1.43 -6.23 -16.18
C THR A 128 -1.92 -6.75 -14.82
N ASN A 129 -1.00 -7.21 -13.98
CA ASN A 129 -1.25 -7.60 -12.59
C ASN A 129 -0.41 -6.70 -11.65
N PRO A 130 -0.85 -5.45 -11.37
CA PRO A 130 -0.02 -4.50 -10.62
C PRO A 130 0.17 -4.90 -9.15
N TYR A 131 -0.76 -5.65 -8.57
CA TYR A 131 -0.69 -6.22 -7.22
C TYR A 131 -0.42 -7.72 -7.31
N CYS A 132 0.57 -8.21 -6.55
CA CYS A 132 0.99 -9.60 -6.56
C CYS A 132 -0.18 -10.54 -6.20
N PRO A 133 -0.63 -11.41 -7.13
CA PRO A 133 -1.78 -12.29 -6.88
C PRO A 133 -1.54 -13.24 -5.71
N GLU A 134 -0.35 -13.84 -5.63
CA GLU A 134 0.00 -14.81 -4.60
C GLU A 134 0.01 -14.17 -3.20
N LEU A 135 0.50 -12.94 -3.08
CA LEU A 135 0.46 -12.21 -1.81
C LEU A 135 -0.98 -11.83 -1.42
N ARG A 136 -1.82 -11.51 -2.40
CA ARG A 136 -3.26 -11.27 -2.17
C ARG A 136 -3.98 -12.55 -1.72
N ASP A 137 -3.65 -13.70 -2.29
CA ASP A 137 -4.22 -15.00 -1.91
C ASP A 137 -3.84 -15.37 -0.46
N ILE A 138 -2.59 -15.10 -0.05
CA ILE A 138 -2.16 -15.26 1.34
C ILE A 138 -3.01 -14.38 2.27
N LEU A 139 -3.15 -13.08 1.95
CA LEU A 139 -3.96 -12.14 2.73
C LEU A 139 -5.43 -12.54 2.79
N GLN A 140 -6.00 -12.98 1.67
CA GLN A 140 -7.39 -13.47 1.59
C GLN A 140 -7.61 -14.68 2.49
N LYS A 141 -6.71 -15.66 2.44
CA LYS A 141 -6.77 -16.87 3.26
C LYS A 141 -6.72 -16.52 4.74
N VAL A 142 -5.72 -15.74 5.15
CA VAL A 142 -5.55 -15.31 6.55
C VAL A 142 -6.77 -14.52 7.05
N GLY A 143 -7.27 -13.56 6.25
CA GLY A 143 -8.45 -12.78 6.63
C GLY A 143 -9.71 -13.64 6.78
N THR A 144 -9.90 -14.62 5.89
CA THR A 144 -11.02 -15.56 5.98
C THR A 144 -10.93 -16.44 7.22
N GLU A 145 -9.74 -16.96 7.55
CA GLU A 145 -9.50 -17.78 8.75
C GLU A 145 -9.73 -16.97 10.05
N GLN A 146 -9.51 -15.65 10.01
CA GLN A 146 -9.78 -14.73 11.12
C GLN A 146 -11.25 -14.25 11.18
N GLY A 147 -12.09 -14.67 10.24
CA GLY A 147 -13.51 -14.28 10.16
C GLY A 147 -13.72 -12.83 9.71
N LEU A 148 -12.74 -12.22 9.02
CA LEU A 148 -12.87 -10.87 8.50
C LEU A 148 -13.72 -10.82 7.24
N THR A 149 -14.47 -9.74 7.06
CA THR A 149 -15.11 -9.45 5.77
C THR A 149 -14.06 -8.83 4.84
N ILE A 150 -13.51 -9.66 3.96
CA ILE A 150 -12.43 -9.29 3.05
C ILE A 150 -12.80 -9.63 1.59
N HIS A 151 -12.68 -8.67 0.70
CA HIS A 151 -12.94 -8.82 -0.74
C HIS A 151 -11.61 -8.96 -1.48
N ASN A 152 -11.44 -10.02 -2.27
CA ASN A 152 -10.25 -10.23 -3.08
C ASN A 152 -10.48 -9.72 -4.50
N GLY A 153 -10.17 -8.46 -4.70
CA GLY A 153 -10.35 -7.70 -5.94
C GLY A 153 -11.13 -6.42 -5.69
N GLY A 154 -10.81 -5.42 -6.49
CA GLY A 154 -11.42 -4.11 -6.51
C GLY A 154 -10.48 -3.06 -7.08
N THR A 155 -11.00 -2.21 -7.95
CA THR A 155 -10.24 -1.16 -8.60
C THR A 155 -10.09 0.06 -7.69
N TYR A 156 -8.85 0.40 -7.37
CA TYR A 156 -8.51 1.57 -6.57
C TYR A 156 -8.34 2.81 -7.44
N VAL A 157 -9.16 3.82 -7.25
CA VAL A 157 -8.96 5.14 -7.86
C VAL A 157 -8.01 5.94 -7.00
N CYS A 158 -6.84 6.30 -7.54
CA CYS A 158 -5.86 7.11 -6.83
C CYS A 158 -5.99 8.58 -7.22
N THR A 159 -6.37 9.43 -6.28
CA THR A 159 -6.45 10.88 -6.50
C THR A 159 -5.24 11.60 -5.90
N GLU A 160 -5.03 12.86 -6.30
CA GLU A 160 -3.90 13.66 -5.80
C GLU A 160 -4.02 13.97 -4.30
N GLY A 161 -5.23 14.24 -3.82
CA GLY A 161 -5.45 14.80 -2.49
C GLY A 161 -4.87 16.23 -2.33
N PRO A 162 -4.83 16.82 -1.12
CA PRO A 162 -5.36 16.25 0.14
C PRO A 162 -6.87 16.46 0.33
N ARG A 163 -7.58 17.20 -0.56
CA ARG A 163 -9.02 17.34 -0.48
C ARG A 163 -9.73 16.03 -0.85
N PHE A 164 -10.88 15.78 -0.27
CA PHE A 164 -11.79 14.75 -0.74
C PHE A 164 -12.38 15.12 -2.11
N GLU A 165 -12.88 14.12 -2.79
CA GLU A 165 -13.48 14.22 -4.11
C GLU A 165 -14.87 14.87 -4.05
N THR A 166 -15.25 15.48 -5.15
CA THR A 166 -16.64 15.96 -5.32
C THR A 166 -17.56 14.79 -5.70
N PRO A 167 -18.89 14.89 -5.44
CA PRO A 167 -19.83 13.88 -5.90
C PRO A 167 -19.79 13.64 -7.43
N ALA A 168 -19.45 14.67 -8.21
CA ALA A 168 -19.31 14.55 -9.67
C ALA A 168 -18.07 13.71 -10.05
N GLU A 169 -16.93 13.91 -9.35
CA GLU A 169 -15.73 13.09 -9.52
C GLU A 169 -16.02 11.65 -9.12
N ILE A 170 -16.68 11.39 -8.00
CA ILE A 170 -17.04 10.04 -7.54
C ILE A 170 -17.94 9.33 -8.55
N LYS A 171 -18.98 10.03 -9.08
CA LYS A 171 -19.83 9.47 -10.12
C LYS A 171 -19.03 9.11 -11.38
N MET A 172 -18.09 9.95 -11.81
CA MET A 172 -17.20 9.67 -12.93
C MET A 172 -16.34 8.43 -12.65
N PHE A 173 -15.70 8.34 -11.49
CA PHE A 173 -14.84 7.22 -11.12
C PHE A 173 -15.61 5.90 -11.07
N HIS A 174 -16.82 5.90 -10.51
CA HIS A 174 -17.69 4.72 -10.51
C HIS A 174 -18.06 4.28 -11.95
N MET A 175 -18.38 5.23 -12.84
CA MET A 175 -18.66 4.93 -14.26
C MET A 175 -17.45 4.32 -14.99
N LEU A 176 -16.22 4.63 -14.57
CA LEU A 176 -14.98 4.07 -15.10
C LEU A 176 -14.60 2.71 -14.49
N GLY A 177 -15.42 2.18 -13.57
CA GLY A 177 -15.20 0.89 -12.94
C GLY A 177 -14.37 0.96 -11.64
N GLY A 178 -14.25 2.15 -11.03
CA GLY A 178 -13.63 2.30 -9.70
C GLY A 178 -14.54 1.77 -8.59
N ASP A 179 -13.95 1.02 -7.66
CA ASP A 179 -14.62 0.45 -6.48
C ASP A 179 -14.28 1.19 -5.20
N THR A 180 -13.06 1.69 -5.09
CA THR A 180 -12.58 2.44 -3.94
C THR A 180 -11.82 3.69 -4.37
N VAL A 181 -11.79 4.70 -3.52
CA VAL A 181 -11.01 5.93 -3.76
C VAL A 181 -10.09 6.24 -2.58
N GLY A 182 -8.86 6.56 -2.89
CA GLY A 182 -7.85 6.98 -1.92
C GLY A 182 -6.75 7.80 -2.59
N MET A 183 -5.64 8.05 -1.88
CA MET A 183 -4.69 9.07 -2.31
C MET A 183 -3.23 8.58 -2.38
N THR A 184 -2.93 7.30 -2.12
CA THR A 184 -1.54 6.90 -1.84
C THR A 184 -1.01 5.70 -2.61
N ASN A 185 -1.87 4.88 -3.24
CA ASN A 185 -1.44 3.66 -3.92
C ASN A 185 -0.57 3.92 -5.16
N VAL A 186 -0.81 5.04 -5.86
CA VAL A 186 0.02 5.46 -6.99
C VAL A 186 0.81 6.70 -6.58
N PRO A 187 2.14 6.72 -6.76
CA PRO A 187 2.96 5.78 -7.52
C PRO A 187 3.57 4.61 -6.72
N GLU A 188 3.17 4.39 -5.47
CA GLU A 188 3.78 3.38 -4.59
C GLU A 188 3.83 2.00 -5.25
N VAL A 189 2.71 1.54 -5.82
CA VAL A 189 2.61 0.24 -6.51
C VAL A 189 3.50 0.17 -7.75
N ASN A 190 3.56 1.24 -8.56
CA ASN A 190 4.40 1.26 -9.76
C ASN A 190 5.88 1.14 -9.41
N LEU A 191 6.31 1.92 -8.42
CA LEU A 191 7.70 1.92 -7.94
C LEU A 191 8.08 0.57 -7.30
N ALA A 192 7.17 -0.07 -6.56
CA ALA A 192 7.38 -1.39 -5.99
C ALA A 192 7.56 -2.46 -7.08
N ASN A 193 6.77 -2.38 -8.16
CA ASN A 193 6.89 -3.26 -9.33
C ASN A 193 8.21 -3.04 -10.08
N GLU A 194 8.63 -1.79 -10.32
CA GLU A 194 9.94 -1.48 -10.91
C GLU A 194 11.10 -1.97 -10.03
N ALA A 195 10.93 -1.92 -8.71
CA ALA A 195 11.91 -2.41 -7.75
C ALA A 195 11.85 -3.93 -7.53
N GLU A 196 11.04 -4.65 -8.31
CA GLU A 196 10.92 -6.12 -8.24
C GLU A 196 10.60 -6.62 -6.83
N MET A 197 9.59 -6.00 -6.20
CA MET A 197 9.05 -6.41 -4.91
C MET A 197 7.59 -6.83 -5.06
N ALA A 198 7.23 -7.99 -4.49
CA ALA A 198 5.85 -8.45 -4.44
C ALA A 198 5.04 -7.49 -3.56
N TYR A 199 4.10 -6.76 -4.17
CA TYR A 199 3.34 -5.71 -3.51
C TYR A 199 1.85 -6.04 -3.46
N SER A 200 1.24 -5.90 -2.29
CA SER A 200 -0.20 -5.96 -2.11
C SER A 200 -0.68 -4.88 -1.16
N THR A 201 -1.92 -4.41 -1.37
CA THR A 201 -2.54 -3.39 -0.52
C THR A 201 -3.79 -3.94 0.16
N ILE A 202 -3.87 -3.72 1.47
CA ILE A 202 -5.07 -3.88 2.27
C ILE A 202 -5.75 -2.52 2.36
N SER A 203 -6.84 -2.33 1.63
CA SER A 203 -7.67 -1.13 1.69
C SER A 203 -8.75 -1.30 2.77
N MET A 204 -8.74 -0.43 3.78
CA MET A 204 -9.79 -0.36 4.80
C MET A 204 -10.89 0.55 4.30
N ILE A 205 -12.10 0.05 4.18
CA ILE A 205 -13.25 0.89 3.87
C ILE A 205 -13.65 1.65 5.14
N THR A 206 -13.35 2.94 5.17
CA THR A 206 -13.65 3.79 6.33
C THR A 206 -14.99 4.51 6.21
N ASN A 207 -15.44 4.74 4.98
CA ASN A 207 -16.64 5.50 4.68
C ASN A 207 -17.13 5.18 3.27
N TYR A 208 -18.35 5.58 2.94
CA TYR A 208 -18.74 5.75 1.55
C TYR A 208 -18.17 7.04 0.97
N ALA A 209 -17.79 7.03 -0.30
CA ALA A 209 -17.27 8.21 -0.99
C ALA A 209 -18.34 9.30 -1.13
N ALA A 210 -17.91 10.55 -1.40
CA ALA A 210 -18.78 11.71 -1.44
C ALA A 210 -19.97 11.52 -2.41
N GLY A 211 -21.19 11.73 -1.93
CA GLY A 211 -22.41 11.61 -2.72
C GLY A 211 -22.94 10.18 -2.92
N ILE A 212 -22.31 9.15 -2.32
CA ILE A 212 -22.85 7.78 -2.27
C ILE A 212 -23.86 7.66 -1.11
N SER A 213 -23.56 8.27 0.04
CA SER A 213 -24.50 8.37 1.16
C SER A 213 -25.00 9.81 1.31
N GLU A 214 -26.13 10.00 2.02
CA GLU A 214 -26.67 11.33 2.32
C GLU A 214 -25.85 12.10 3.39
N ALA A 215 -25.05 11.38 4.18
CA ALA A 215 -24.21 11.97 5.21
C ALA A 215 -23.00 12.70 4.60
N ALA A 216 -22.66 13.86 5.18
CA ALA A 216 -21.45 14.57 4.80
C ALA A 216 -20.21 13.80 5.29
N LEU A 217 -19.25 13.59 4.40
CA LEU A 217 -17.97 12.96 4.72
C LEU A 217 -17.12 13.88 5.60
N THR A 218 -16.68 13.36 6.76
CA THR A 218 -15.79 14.09 7.68
C THR A 218 -14.51 13.29 7.93
N HIS A 219 -13.40 14.00 8.19
CA HIS A 219 -12.15 13.35 8.58
C HIS A 219 -12.28 12.61 9.94
N GLY A 220 -13.15 13.10 10.82
CA GLY A 220 -13.42 12.47 12.13
C GLY A 220 -13.98 11.06 11.99
N GLU A 221 -14.97 10.85 11.12
CA GLU A 221 -15.55 9.51 10.85
C GLU A 221 -14.51 8.54 10.29
N VAL A 222 -13.63 9.02 9.42
CA VAL A 222 -12.51 8.22 8.89
C VAL A 222 -11.60 7.73 10.02
N VAL A 223 -11.20 8.63 10.94
CA VAL A 223 -10.31 8.30 12.05
C VAL A 223 -10.98 7.35 13.04
N GLU A 224 -12.27 7.53 13.35
CA GLU A 224 -13.04 6.66 14.23
C GLU A 224 -13.11 5.23 13.66
N MET A 225 -13.52 5.08 12.41
CA MET A 225 -13.59 3.78 11.74
C MET A 225 -12.22 3.10 11.66
N MET A 226 -11.16 3.86 11.37
CA MET A 226 -9.79 3.31 11.40
C MET A 226 -9.42 2.76 12.77
N GLY A 227 -9.82 3.44 13.85
CA GLY A 227 -9.62 2.99 15.22
C GLY A 227 -10.33 1.67 15.49
N GLU A 228 -11.58 1.53 15.05
CA GLU A 228 -12.37 0.30 15.18
C GLU A 228 -11.75 -0.88 14.41
N MET A 229 -11.19 -0.62 13.22
CA MET A 229 -10.57 -1.65 12.38
C MET A 229 -9.12 -1.99 12.77
N ALA A 230 -8.45 -1.19 13.59
CA ALA A 230 -7.01 -1.28 13.86
C ALA A 230 -6.57 -2.66 14.39
N ALA A 231 -7.33 -3.24 15.33
CA ALA A 231 -6.99 -4.56 15.90
C ALA A 231 -7.11 -5.68 14.85
N GLN A 232 -8.14 -5.64 14.01
CA GLN A 232 -8.36 -6.60 12.93
C GLN A 232 -7.26 -6.47 11.86
N LEU A 233 -6.92 -5.25 11.45
CA LEU A 233 -5.85 -4.99 10.49
C LEU A 233 -4.50 -5.50 11.02
N LYS A 234 -4.19 -5.22 12.29
CA LYS A 234 -2.98 -5.71 12.95
C LYS A 234 -2.91 -7.23 12.91
N SER A 235 -4.01 -7.92 13.29
CA SER A 235 -4.09 -9.38 13.25
C SER A 235 -3.89 -9.93 11.83
N LEU A 236 -4.49 -9.29 10.82
CA LEU A 236 -4.36 -9.67 9.42
C LEU A 236 -2.90 -9.55 8.94
N ILE A 237 -2.23 -8.42 9.24
CA ILE A 237 -0.82 -8.20 8.87
C ILE A 237 0.08 -9.25 9.53
N LEU A 238 -0.06 -9.49 10.83
CA LEU A 238 0.75 -10.47 11.55
C LEU A 238 0.55 -11.89 11.04
N GLY A 239 -0.70 -12.29 10.80
CA GLY A 239 -1.00 -13.60 10.20
C GLY A 239 -0.44 -13.74 8.77
N ALA A 240 -0.46 -12.66 7.98
CA ALA A 240 0.15 -12.67 6.66
C ALA A 240 1.69 -12.76 6.73
N ILE A 241 2.34 -12.04 7.65
CA ILE A 241 3.79 -12.15 7.90
C ILE A 241 4.15 -13.60 8.24
N ASP A 242 3.36 -14.27 9.08
CA ASP A 242 3.57 -15.68 9.41
C ASP A 242 3.42 -16.62 8.19
N ALA A 243 2.44 -16.34 7.34
CA ALA A 243 2.13 -17.19 6.19
C ALA A 243 3.06 -16.97 4.98
N ILE A 244 3.72 -15.81 4.86
CA ILE A 244 4.65 -15.52 3.76
C ILE A 244 5.89 -16.40 3.88
N ASP A 245 6.19 -17.19 2.84
CA ASP A 245 7.50 -17.80 2.66
C ASP A 245 8.43 -16.74 2.04
N VAL A 246 9.39 -16.25 2.82
CA VAL A 246 10.31 -15.18 2.40
C VAL A 246 11.30 -15.62 1.31
N ASP A 247 11.45 -16.91 1.08
CA ASP A 247 12.31 -17.49 0.04
C ASP A 247 11.52 -17.79 -1.25
N ALA A 248 10.19 -17.70 -1.23
CA ALA A 248 9.34 -17.85 -2.41
C ALA A 248 9.67 -16.80 -3.47
N ARG A 249 9.54 -17.18 -4.74
CA ARG A 249 9.71 -16.31 -5.90
C ARG A 249 8.44 -16.31 -6.73
N TYR A 250 7.98 -15.13 -7.08
CA TYR A 250 6.80 -14.87 -7.92
C TYR A 250 7.21 -14.00 -9.10
N ASP A 251 6.37 -13.89 -10.10
CA ASP A 251 6.61 -13.03 -11.28
C ASP A 251 6.94 -11.58 -10.89
N ALA A 252 6.38 -11.12 -9.77
CA ALA A 252 6.68 -9.79 -9.22
C ALA A 252 8.18 -9.56 -8.93
N HIS A 253 8.97 -10.61 -8.71
CA HIS A 253 10.40 -10.53 -8.39
C HIS A 253 11.32 -10.55 -9.63
N ASP A 254 10.76 -10.59 -10.84
CA ASP A 254 11.53 -10.68 -12.09
C ASP A 254 10.99 -9.75 -13.20
N ARG A 255 10.22 -8.75 -12.81
CA ARG A 255 9.53 -7.84 -13.77
C ARG A 255 10.47 -7.01 -14.63
N MET A 256 11.68 -6.76 -14.14
CA MET A 256 12.69 -5.96 -14.83
C MET A 256 13.75 -6.79 -15.55
N HIS A 257 13.52 -8.10 -15.74
CA HIS A 257 14.51 -9.00 -16.38
C HIS A 257 14.96 -8.51 -17.77
N GLU A 258 14.06 -7.97 -18.58
CA GLU A 258 14.38 -7.40 -19.90
C GLU A 258 15.33 -6.19 -19.83
N TYR A 259 15.35 -5.50 -18.69
CA TYR A 259 16.21 -4.34 -18.40
C TYR A 259 17.44 -4.68 -17.57
N GLY A 260 17.67 -5.99 -17.32
CA GLY A 260 18.78 -6.50 -16.51
C GLY A 260 18.59 -6.38 -15.00
N GLY A 261 17.33 -6.36 -14.56
CA GLY A 261 16.91 -6.25 -13.17
C GLY A 261 17.01 -4.82 -12.61
N PHE A 262 16.34 -4.60 -11.46
CA PHE A 262 16.43 -3.31 -10.76
C PHE A 262 17.79 -3.14 -10.08
N LYS A 263 18.47 -2.05 -10.38
CA LYS A 263 19.80 -1.72 -9.82
C LYS A 263 19.69 -0.64 -8.75
N LEU A 264 20.21 -0.96 -7.57
CA LEU A 264 20.32 -0.05 -6.41
C LEU A 264 21.40 1.03 -6.63
#